data_2b7429b430bb963ce1725cfe7d1ae4f8
#
_entry.id   2b7429b430bb963ce1725cfe7d1ae4f8
#
_cell.length_a   1.000
_cell.length_b   1.000
_cell.length_c   1.000
_cell.angle_alpha   90.00
_cell.angle_beta   90.00
_cell.angle_gamma   90.00
#
_symmetry.space_group_name_H-M   'P 1'
#
loop_
_entity.id
_entity.type
_entity.pdbx_description
1 polymer ?
#
loop_
_entity_poly.entity_id
_entity_poly.type
_entity_poly.pdbx_seq_one_letter_code
_entity_poly.pdbx_strand_id
1 'polypeptide(L)'
;MKFKYYFSKDFQTSDNHDIETLKTHYYHARKEVAIEAVVQMAKDFKCKIKSIDEERGEIIFDNVNYNASATITATSYTEMAIDFIVLTFNFLPTAPGKKVIEKFYSVLDKTLQFKGISLYK
;
A
#
# COMPACT_ATOMS: atom_id res chain seq x y z
N MET A 1 -13.49 -1.37 17.55
CA MET A 1 -12.75 -0.52 16.63
C MET A 1 -12.45 0.84 17.23
N LYS A 2 -11.29 1.36 16.96
CA LYS A 2 -10.92 2.67 17.50
C LYS A 2 -11.62 3.78 16.72
N PHE A 3 -12.21 4.70 17.46
CA PHE A 3 -12.99 5.79 16.91
C PHE A 3 -12.21 6.63 15.88
N LYS A 4 -10.91 6.79 16.11
CA LYS A 4 -10.05 7.59 15.23
C LYS A 4 -10.03 7.11 13.77
N TYR A 5 -10.29 5.85 13.52
CA TYR A 5 -10.26 5.32 12.16
C TYR A 5 -11.46 5.75 11.31
N TYR A 6 -12.53 6.20 11.92
CA TYR A 6 -13.68 6.72 11.19
C TYR A 6 -13.47 8.15 10.70
N PHE A 7 -12.72 8.93 11.47
CA PHE A 7 -12.54 10.34 11.17
C PHE A 7 -11.14 10.66 10.65
N SER A 8 -10.27 9.67 10.61
CA SER A 8 -8.93 9.87 10.09
C SER A 8 -8.95 9.91 8.57
N LYS A 9 -8.18 10.83 8.01
CA LYS A 9 -7.93 10.88 6.57
C LYS A 9 -6.69 10.11 6.19
N ASP A 10 -5.91 9.68 7.19
CA ASP A 10 -4.60 9.08 7.04
C ASP A 10 -4.65 7.62 7.48
N PHE A 11 -4.40 6.72 6.55
CA PHE A 11 -4.34 5.29 6.82
C PHE A 11 -2.98 4.74 6.42
N GLN A 12 -2.43 3.90 7.29
CA GLN A 12 -1.12 3.30 7.11
C GLN A 12 -1.19 1.82 7.43
N THR A 13 -0.55 0.99 6.59
CA THR A 13 -0.46 -0.44 6.85
C THR A 13 0.72 -0.76 7.77
N SER A 14 0.62 -1.86 8.50
CA SER A 14 1.71 -2.39 9.32
C SER A 14 1.43 -3.85 9.66
N ASP A 15 2.48 -4.59 10.07
CA ASP A 15 2.34 -6.00 10.46
C ASP A 15 1.40 -6.17 11.65
N ASN A 16 1.37 -5.19 12.55
CA ASN A 16 0.61 -5.27 13.80
C ASN A 16 -0.65 -4.42 13.80
N HIS A 17 -1.16 -4.07 12.61
CA HIS A 17 -2.35 -3.22 12.52
C HIS A 17 -3.58 -3.89 13.15
N ASP A 18 -4.41 -3.08 13.83
CA ASP A 18 -5.66 -3.55 14.45
C ASP A 18 -6.66 -4.05 13.41
N ILE A 19 -6.67 -3.44 12.23
CA ILE A 19 -7.60 -3.80 11.15
C ILE A 19 -6.92 -4.79 10.23
N GLU A 20 -7.54 -5.96 10.06
CA GLU A 20 -6.94 -7.07 9.30
C GLU A 20 -6.55 -6.67 7.88
N THR A 21 -7.40 -5.93 7.18
CA THR A 21 -7.14 -5.54 5.79
C THR A 21 -6.08 -4.45 5.63
N LEU A 22 -5.60 -3.90 6.76
CA LEU A 22 -4.53 -2.90 6.76
C LEU A 22 -3.21 -3.47 7.28
N LYS A 23 -3.07 -4.78 7.31
CA LYS A 23 -1.82 -5.43 7.65
C LYS A 23 -0.93 -5.55 6.42
N THR A 24 0.38 -5.58 6.67
CA THR A 24 1.39 -5.68 5.61
C THR A 24 1.20 -6.94 4.77
N HIS A 25 1.25 -6.82 3.46
CA HIS A 25 1.24 -7.96 2.54
C HIS A 25 2.65 -8.26 2.05
N TYR A 26 2.96 -9.54 1.93
CA TYR A 26 4.26 -10.03 1.51
C TYR A 26 4.13 -10.78 0.19
N TYR A 27 5.14 -10.62 -0.67
CA TYR A 27 5.14 -11.19 -2.01
C TYR A 27 6.47 -11.84 -2.34
N HIS A 28 6.40 -12.94 -3.08
CA HIS A 28 7.58 -13.55 -3.65
C HIS A 28 7.90 -12.82 -4.95
N ALA A 29 8.84 -11.87 -4.88
CA ALA A 29 9.23 -11.05 -6.02
C ALA A 29 10.55 -10.35 -5.72
N ARG A 30 11.28 -10.03 -6.78
CA ARG A 30 12.44 -9.16 -6.66
C ARG A 30 11.96 -7.73 -6.50
N LYS A 31 12.81 -6.88 -5.95
CA LYS A 31 12.47 -5.49 -5.65
C LYS A 31 12.04 -4.73 -6.90
N GLU A 32 12.77 -4.86 -8.00
CA GLU A 32 12.44 -4.14 -9.23
C GLU A 32 11.09 -4.57 -9.82
N VAL A 33 10.75 -5.86 -9.69
CA VAL A 33 9.45 -6.36 -10.14
C VAL A 33 8.33 -5.81 -9.27
N ALA A 34 8.55 -5.74 -7.96
CA ALA A 34 7.57 -5.17 -7.03
C ALA A 34 7.36 -3.67 -7.31
N ILE A 35 8.43 -2.93 -7.58
CA ILE A 35 8.33 -1.51 -7.92
C ILE A 35 7.50 -1.32 -9.18
N GLU A 36 7.77 -2.09 -10.22
CA GLU A 36 7.00 -2.02 -11.46
C GLU A 36 5.53 -2.32 -11.26
N ALA A 37 5.23 -3.33 -10.42
CA ALA A 37 3.85 -3.70 -10.13
C ALA A 37 3.11 -2.55 -9.43
N VAL A 38 3.75 -1.90 -8.46
CA VAL A 38 3.16 -0.77 -7.75
C VAL A 38 2.95 0.41 -8.70
N VAL A 39 3.92 0.71 -9.55
CA VAL A 39 3.81 1.81 -10.52
C VAL A 39 2.65 1.56 -11.48
N GLN A 40 2.55 0.34 -12.01
CA GLN A 40 1.46 -0.01 -12.93
C GLN A 40 0.11 0.06 -12.23
N MET A 41 0.02 -0.44 -11.01
CA MET A 41 -1.20 -0.35 -10.19
C MET A 41 -1.63 1.10 -10.03
N ALA A 42 -0.68 1.98 -9.67
CA ALA A 42 -0.99 3.40 -9.50
C ALA A 42 -1.54 4.01 -10.78
N LYS A 43 -0.95 3.68 -11.92
CA LYS A 43 -1.44 4.17 -13.22
C LYS A 43 -2.84 3.64 -13.52
N ASP A 44 -3.10 2.39 -13.20
CA ASP A 44 -4.43 1.79 -13.41
C ASP A 44 -5.51 2.49 -12.58
N PHE A 45 -5.14 3.01 -11.41
CA PHE A 45 -6.04 3.82 -10.57
C PHE A 45 -6.00 5.31 -10.92
N LYS A 46 -5.44 5.66 -12.09
CA LYS A 46 -5.38 7.02 -12.61
C LYS A 46 -4.57 7.97 -11.72
N CYS A 47 -3.53 7.43 -11.11
CA CYS A 47 -2.62 8.23 -10.31
C CYS A 47 -1.46 8.74 -11.15
N LYS A 48 -0.95 9.89 -10.73
CA LYS A 48 0.29 10.45 -11.26
C LYS A 48 1.44 10.01 -10.36
N ILE A 49 2.52 9.52 -10.94
CA ILE A 49 3.71 9.14 -10.17
C ILE A 49 4.50 10.41 -9.88
N LYS A 50 4.66 10.70 -8.60
CA LYS A 50 5.37 11.90 -8.15
C LYS A 50 6.85 11.65 -7.97
N SER A 51 7.22 10.50 -7.43
CA SER A 51 8.62 10.13 -7.29
C SER A 51 8.76 8.62 -7.12
N ILE A 52 9.92 8.12 -7.51
CA ILE A 52 10.32 6.73 -7.31
C ILE A 52 11.73 6.76 -6.74
N ASP A 53 11.91 6.26 -5.52
CA ASP A 53 13.21 6.09 -4.89
C ASP A 53 13.51 4.61 -4.87
N GLU A 54 14.24 4.13 -5.87
CA GLU A 54 14.53 2.71 -6.01
C GLU A 54 15.39 2.16 -4.87
N GLU A 55 16.29 2.97 -4.36
CA GLU A 55 17.19 2.57 -3.29
C GLU A 55 16.41 2.30 -2.00
N ARG A 56 15.50 3.20 -1.65
CA ARG A 56 14.65 3.05 -0.46
C ARG A 56 13.41 2.19 -0.69
N GLY A 57 13.08 1.94 -1.96
CA GLY A 57 11.86 1.22 -2.31
C GLY A 57 10.62 2.04 -2.05
N GLU A 58 10.68 3.35 -2.26
CA GLU A 58 9.60 4.27 -1.94
C GLU A 58 9.01 4.85 -3.21
N ILE A 59 7.68 4.77 -3.36
CA ILE A 59 6.99 5.30 -4.52
C ILE A 59 5.89 6.22 -4.02
N ILE A 60 5.88 7.47 -4.51
CA ILE A 60 4.87 8.46 -4.13
C ILE A 60 4.01 8.76 -5.35
N PHE A 61 2.71 8.67 -5.17
CA PHE A 61 1.76 8.87 -6.26
C PHE A 61 0.46 9.49 -5.71
N ASP A 62 -0.28 10.16 -6.58
CA ASP A 62 -1.53 10.79 -6.16
C ASP A 62 -2.53 10.87 -7.31
N ASN A 63 -3.76 11.16 -6.94
CA ASN A 63 -4.81 11.53 -7.89
C ASN A 63 -5.70 12.59 -7.23
N VAL A 64 -6.84 12.90 -7.83
CA VAL A 64 -7.74 13.95 -7.32
C VAL A 64 -8.37 13.61 -5.96
N ASN A 65 -8.32 12.34 -5.56
CA ASN A 65 -8.98 11.86 -4.35
C ASN A 65 -8.04 11.64 -3.18
N TYR A 66 -6.75 11.38 -3.44
CA TYR A 66 -5.82 11.05 -2.35
C TYR A 66 -4.36 11.22 -2.77
N ASN A 67 -3.51 11.35 -1.75
CA ASN A 67 -2.05 11.16 -1.86
C ASN A 67 -1.73 9.79 -1.30
N ALA A 68 -0.79 9.10 -1.89
CA ALA A 68 -0.39 7.78 -1.43
C ALA A 68 1.11 7.59 -1.54
N SER A 69 1.65 6.74 -0.68
CA SER A 69 3.00 6.24 -0.82
C SER A 69 3.03 4.74 -0.57
N ALA A 70 3.91 4.07 -1.29
CA ALA A 70 4.18 2.66 -1.09
C ALA A 70 5.62 2.52 -0.64
N THR A 71 5.87 1.66 0.35
CA THR A 71 7.21 1.32 0.80
C THR A 71 7.42 -0.17 0.58
N ILE A 72 8.44 -0.49 -0.20
CA ILE A 72 8.80 -1.88 -0.51
C ILE A 72 10.06 -2.21 0.25
N THR A 73 9.96 -3.16 1.17
CA THR A 73 11.06 -3.57 2.03
C THR A 73 11.44 -5.02 1.74
N ALA A 74 12.70 -5.24 1.37
CA ALA A 74 13.19 -6.59 1.13
C ALA A 74 13.44 -7.29 2.47
N THR A 75 12.81 -8.44 2.68
CA THR A 75 13.10 -9.30 3.82
C THR A 75 14.07 -10.40 3.40
N SER A 76 14.19 -10.63 2.10
CA SER A 76 15.20 -11.47 1.49
C SER A 76 15.36 -11.00 0.04
N TYR A 77 16.23 -11.64 -0.71
CA TYR A 77 16.46 -11.28 -2.12
C TYR A 77 15.20 -11.39 -2.97
N THR A 78 14.29 -12.30 -2.61
CA THR A 78 13.09 -12.60 -3.38
C THR A 78 11.79 -12.46 -2.59
N GLU A 79 11.83 -11.85 -1.42
CA GLU A 79 10.62 -11.61 -0.65
C GLU A 79 10.51 -10.14 -0.29
N MET A 80 9.41 -9.53 -0.70
CA MET A 80 9.16 -8.10 -0.50
C MET A 80 7.92 -7.89 0.35
N ALA A 81 8.05 -7.02 1.36
CA ALA A 81 6.92 -6.51 2.12
C ALA A 81 6.49 -5.19 1.47
N ILE A 82 5.19 -5.02 1.22
CA ILE A 82 4.67 -3.78 0.65
C ILE A 82 3.69 -3.16 1.62
N ASP A 83 4.00 -1.94 2.05
CA ASP A 83 3.18 -1.14 2.93
C ASP A 83 2.72 0.12 2.23
N PHE A 84 1.57 0.64 2.64
CA PHE A 84 0.99 1.85 2.07
C PHE A 84 0.65 2.85 3.15
N ILE A 85 0.77 4.14 2.78
CA ILE A 85 0.20 5.26 3.52
C ILE A 85 -0.71 5.98 2.53
N VAL A 86 -1.97 6.19 2.91
CA VAL A 86 -2.95 6.88 2.06
C VAL A 86 -3.56 8.02 2.85
N LEU A 87 -3.49 9.22 2.29
CA LEU A 87 -4.11 10.42 2.84
C LEU A 87 -5.21 10.88 1.89
N THR A 88 -6.46 10.76 2.32
CA THR A 88 -7.60 11.16 1.49
C THR A 88 -7.97 12.62 1.73
N PHE A 89 -8.60 13.22 0.72
CA PHE A 89 -9.01 14.63 0.80
C PHE A 89 -10.44 14.82 1.30
N ASN A 90 -11.19 13.73 1.50
CA ASN A 90 -12.58 13.79 1.96
C ASN A 90 -12.68 13.64 3.47
N PHE A 91 -13.63 14.35 4.07
CA PHE A 91 -13.89 14.32 5.50
C PHE A 91 -15.01 13.35 5.88
N LEU A 92 -15.31 12.39 5.04
CA LEU A 92 -16.40 11.46 5.34
C LEU A 92 -15.97 10.45 6.40
N PRO A 93 -16.80 10.18 7.42
CA PRO A 93 -16.46 9.19 8.46
C PRO A 93 -16.69 7.75 7.97
N THR A 94 -16.34 7.47 6.72
CA THR A 94 -16.54 6.17 6.07
C THR A 94 -15.23 5.46 5.78
N ALA A 95 -14.12 5.99 6.32
CA ALA A 95 -12.78 5.43 6.14
C ALA A 95 -12.43 5.16 4.67
N PRO A 96 -12.49 6.17 3.78
CA PRO A 96 -12.22 5.94 2.36
C PRO A 96 -10.79 5.49 2.08
N GLY A 97 -9.83 5.90 2.92
CA GLY A 97 -8.44 5.46 2.77
C GLY A 97 -8.28 3.96 2.96
N LYS A 98 -9.06 3.38 3.87
CA LYS A 98 -9.06 1.93 4.08
C LYS A 98 -9.47 1.20 2.81
N LYS A 99 -10.54 1.67 2.15
CA LYS A 99 -11.01 1.06 0.91
C LYS A 99 -9.99 1.19 -0.22
N VAL A 100 -9.30 2.32 -0.29
CA VAL A 100 -8.25 2.53 -1.29
C VAL A 100 -7.13 1.51 -1.09
N ILE A 101 -6.66 1.33 0.15
CA ILE A 101 -5.60 0.36 0.45
C ILE A 101 -6.05 -1.05 0.12
N GLU A 102 -7.29 -1.40 0.44
CA GLU A 102 -7.84 -2.72 0.13
C GLU A 102 -7.82 -2.99 -1.38
N LYS A 103 -8.14 -1.97 -2.18
CA LYS A 103 -8.08 -2.08 -3.64
C LYS A 103 -6.65 -2.25 -4.14
N PHE A 104 -5.70 -1.52 -3.54
CA PHE A 104 -4.29 -1.67 -3.89
C PHE A 104 -3.83 -3.11 -3.68
N TYR A 105 -4.08 -3.65 -2.51
CA TYR A 105 -3.67 -5.03 -2.22
C TYR A 105 -4.40 -6.04 -3.10
N SER A 106 -5.67 -5.79 -3.39
CA SER A 106 -6.43 -6.67 -4.28
C SER A 106 -5.75 -6.82 -5.65
N VAL A 107 -5.24 -5.71 -6.19
CA VAL A 107 -4.54 -5.73 -7.49
C VAL A 107 -3.19 -6.41 -7.34
N LEU A 108 -2.42 -6.06 -6.31
CA LEU A 108 -1.08 -6.60 -6.11
C LEU A 108 -1.11 -8.11 -5.82
N ASP A 109 -2.10 -8.57 -5.06
CA ASP A 109 -2.24 -10.00 -4.73
C ASP A 109 -2.49 -10.83 -5.99
N LYS A 110 -3.05 -10.22 -7.05
CA LYS A 110 -3.26 -10.89 -8.34
C LYS A 110 -2.10 -10.72 -9.30
N THR A 111 -1.32 -9.67 -9.14
CA THR A 111 -0.22 -9.30 -10.05
C THR A 111 1.08 -9.98 -9.66
N LEU A 112 1.34 -10.07 -8.36
CA LEU A 112 2.56 -10.67 -7.80
C LEU A 112 2.21 -11.98 -7.11
N GLN A 113 3.20 -12.82 -6.89
CA GLN A 113 2.99 -14.06 -6.15
C GLN A 113 2.82 -13.73 -4.67
N PHE A 114 1.59 -13.77 -4.20
CA PHE A 114 1.23 -13.44 -2.81
C PHE A 114 1.72 -14.53 -1.86
N LYS A 115 2.42 -14.13 -0.78
CA LYS A 115 2.94 -15.06 0.22
C LYS A 115 2.13 -15.08 1.51
N GLY A 116 1.64 -13.93 1.94
CA GLY A 116 0.89 -13.87 3.17
C GLY A 116 0.81 -12.48 3.75
N ILE A 117 0.17 -12.38 4.90
CA ILE A 117 -0.11 -11.14 5.61
C ILE A 117 0.62 -11.20 6.96
N SER A 118 1.30 -10.11 7.33
CA SER A 118 1.93 -9.96 8.64
C SER A 118 2.85 -11.13 9.00
N LEU A 119 3.73 -11.52 8.08
CA LEU A 119 4.58 -12.70 8.28
C LEU A 119 5.59 -12.55 9.41
N TYR A 120 5.98 -11.32 9.74
CA TYR A 120 7.06 -11.05 10.70
C TYR A 120 6.63 -10.07 11.80
N LYS A 121 5.45 -10.27 12.33
CA LYS A 121 5.00 -9.41 13.42
C LYS A 121 5.66 -9.74 14.75
#